data_1eed03a4c155b021a66bc49be8ea4808
#
_entry.id   1eed03a4c155b021a66bc49be8ea4808
#
_cell.length_a   1.000
_cell.length_b   1.000
_cell.length_c   1.000
_cell.angle_alpha   90.00
_cell.angle_beta   90.00
_cell.angle_gamma   90.00
#
_symmetry.space_group_name_H-M   'P 1'
#
loop_
_entity.id
_entity.type
_entity.pdbx_description
1 polymer ?
#
loop_
_entity_poly.entity_id
_entity_poly.type
_entity_poly.pdbx_seq_one_letter_code
_entity_poly.pdbx_strand_id
1 'polypeptide(L)'
;MKILVILPNLGGGGAEKVHISLANNWVKNGHEVTICSGLITPDSPFEIDKRINVIHLNCRKIRDLIFPLKKVIDEEKADRIYTAMWPLTIISIISWIFSGRLGKLFLVEHTSFNERNAKNIMKTNLGMISLSMKIFYGFADGVVCVSKGVANSINKISYVDKRKIHTIYNGLQAFPSIPKPSKVQPGNIEIISIGRLSDDKDYQTTFKALTLLKEDGIKIKLKIIGDGPNLELLRNEAKTLKLLDNISFLGFKKNIFKYLVDADLLVHSSNFEGFSMAILEAISCGKNVVSTDTPHGPSEILDNGKFGSLVEVGNYEAMAKAIKFRIENPISPEVLIERSKKFSIDEASKQYLELTS
;
A
#
# COMPACT_ATOMS: atom_id res chain seq x y z
N MET A 1 -5.26 -14.54 -22.02
CA MET A 1 -3.81 -14.33 -21.86
C MET A 1 -3.31 -15.11 -20.67
N LYS A 2 -2.06 -15.55 -20.73
CA LYS A 2 -1.36 -16.13 -19.59
C LYS A 2 -0.52 -15.08 -18.86
N ILE A 3 -0.72 -14.93 -17.55
CA ILE A 3 -0.14 -13.86 -16.73
C ILE A 3 0.67 -14.48 -15.60
N LEU A 4 1.92 -14.06 -15.45
CA LEU A 4 2.79 -14.42 -14.33
C LEU A 4 3.00 -13.22 -13.41
N VAL A 5 2.68 -13.37 -12.14
CA VAL A 5 2.91 -12.35 -11.10
C VAL A 5 4.03 -12.84 -10.20
N ILE A 6 5.12 -12.07 -10.11
CA ILE A 6 6.29 -12.40 -9.29
C ILE A 6 6.32 -11.48 -8.09
N LEU A 7 6.23 -12.05 -6.89
CA LEU A 7 6.22 -11.32 -5.62
C LEU A 7 7.39 -11.79 -4.72
N PRO A 8 7.94 -10.91 -3.88
CA PRO A 8 8.98 -11.33 -2.95
C PRO A 8 8.46 -12.38 -1.97
N ASN A 9 7.22 -12.25 -1.54
CA ASN A 9 6.54 -13.16 -0.61
C ASN A 9 5.03 -12.95 -0.65
N LEU A 10 4.27 -13.73 0.13
CA LEU A 10 2.82 -13.59 0.29
C LEU A 10 2.41 -13.18 1.71
N GLY A 11 3.33 -12.62 2.49
CA GLY A 11 3.22 -12.42 3.93
C GLY A 11 2.34 -11.27 4.43
N GLY A 12 1.47 -10.68 3.61
CA GLY A 12 0.40 -9.80 4.11
C GLY A 12 0.67 -8.30 4.04
N GLY A 13 1.64 -7.85 3.25
CA GLY A 13 1.85 -6.43 2.96
C GLY A 13 0.81 -5.83 2.01
N GLY A 14 0.78 -4.50 1.92
CA GLY A 14 -0.15 -3.79 1.04
C GLY A 14 0.08 -4.07 -0.44
N ALA A 15 1.33 -4.21 -0.86
CA ALA A 15 1.68 -4.52 -2.24
C ALA A 15 1.23 -5.94 -2.64
N GLU A 16 1.46 -6.92 -1.77
CA GLU A 16 1.01 -8.30 -1.95
C GLU A 16 -0.52 -8.37 -2.07
N LYS A 17 -1.24 -7.65 -1.19
CA LYS A 17 -2.70 -7.56 -1.25
C LYS A 17 -3.20 -7.03 -2.60
N VAL A 18 -2.56 -5.99 -3.12
CA VAL A 18 -2.91 -5.39 -4.42
C VAL A 18 -2.71 -6.39 -5.55
N HIS A 19 -1.55 -7.05 -5.62
CA HIS A 19 -1.26 -8.02 -6.67
C HIS A 19 -2.14 -9.25 -6.61
N ILE A 20 -2.47 -9.75 -5.42
CA ILE A 20 -3.43 -10.86 -5.24
C ILE A 20 -4.82 -10.42 -5.70
N SER A 21 -5.24 -9.18 -5.39
CA SER A 21 -6.54 -8.65 -5.83
C SER A 21 -6.60 -8.50 -7.35
N LEU A 22 -5.52 -8.05 -8.00
CA LEU A 22 -5.40 -8.00 -9.47
C LEU A 22 -5.47 -9.42 -10.08
N ALA A 23 -4.69 -10.36 -9.52
CA ALA A 23 -4.68 -11.76 -9.97
C ALA A 23 -6.08 -12.39 -9.88
N ASN A 24 -6.77 -12.20 -8.76
CA ASN A 24 -8.13 -12.66 -8.56
C ASN A 24 -9.10 -12.04 -9.59
N ASN A 25 -8.93 -10.75 -9.90
CA ASN A 25 -9.74 -10.06 -10.89
C ASN A 25 -9.46 -10.58 -12.31
N TRP A 26 -8.20 -10.79 -12.69
CA TRP A 26 -7.84 -11.34 -14.00
C TRP A 26 -8.40 -12.75 -14.21
N VAL A 27 -8.33 -13.64 -13.20
CA VAL A 27 -8.92 -14.98 -13.29
C VAL A 27 -10.44 -14.91 -13.46
N LYS A 28 -11.13 -14.01 -12.76
CA LYS A 28 -12.58 -13.79 -12.94
C LYS A 28 -12.93 -13.37 -14.36
N ASN A 29 -12.03 -12.63 -15.02
CA ASN A 29 -12.18 -12.17 -16.39
C ASN A 29 -11.63 -13.17 -17.44
N GLY A 30 -11.37 -14.42 -17.05
CA GLY A 30 -11.02 -15.52 -17.96
C GLY A 30 -9.54 -15.57 -18.37
N HIS A 31 -8.64 -14.92 -17.64
CA HIS A 31 -7.19 -15.05 -17.84
C HIS A 31 -6.63 -16.22 -17.04
N GLU A 32 -5.58 -16.85 -17.55
CA GLU A 32 -4.79 -17.84 -16.84
C GLU A 32 -3.73 -17.11 -16.02
N VAL A 33 -3.70 -17.31 -14.70
CA VAL A 33 -2.82 -16.57 -13.80
C VAL A 33 -1.99 -17.50 -12.94
N THR A 34 -0.69 -17.27 -12.91
CA THR A 34 0.26 -17.89 -11.97
C THR A 34 0.85 -16.83 -11.07
N ILE A 35 0.86 -17.06 -9.75
CA ILE A 35 1.58 -16.25 -8.76
C ILE A 35 2.84 -17.02 -8.34
N CYS A 36 4.00 -16.40 -8.50
CA CYS A 36 5.29 -16.94 -8.05
C CYS A 36 5.77 -16.15 -6.80
N SER A 37 5.85 -16.84 -5.66
CA SER A 37 6.42 -16.32 -4.42
C SER A 37 7.90 -16.71 -4.31
N GLY A 38 8.77 -15.71 -4.16
CA GLY A 38 10.23 -15.95 -4.18
C GLY A 38 10.79 -16.46 -2.86
N LEU A 39 10.49 -15.79 -1.76
CA LEU A 39 11.11 -16.06 -0.46
C LEU A 39 10.26 -16.99 0.42
N ILE A 40 10.91 -17.62 1.39
CA ILE A 40 10.24 -18.41 2.43
C ILE A 40 9.33 -17.48 3.24
N THR A 41 8.04 -17.78 3.28
CA THR A 41 7.05 -17.00 4.04
C THR A 41 5.91 -17.88 4.51
N PRO A 42 5.18 -17.46 5.54
CA PRO A 42 3.89 -18.06 5.90
C PRO A 42 2.89 -17.98 4.72
N ASP A 43 1.86 -18.77 4.81
CA ASP A 43 0.74 -18.71 3.87
C ASP A 43 0.13 -17.30 3.82
N SER A 44 -0.39 -16.97 2.65
CA SER A 44 -1.03 -15.67 2.45
C SER A 44 -2.22 -15.47 3.40
N PRO A 45 -2.29 -14.34 4.11
CA PRO A 45 -3.48 -14.00 4.86
C PRO A 45 -4.64 -13.56 3.97
N PHE A 46 -4.39 -13.28 2.68
CA PHE A 46 -5.38 -12.86 1.71
C PHE A 46 -5.91 -14.07 0.94
N GLU A 47 -7.16 -13.99 0.54
CA GLU A 47 -7.81 -15.02 -0.26
C GLU A 47 -7.27 -15.00 -1.69
N ILE A 48 -6.77 -16.15 -2.14
CA ILE A 48 -6.32 -16.38 -3.51
C ILE A 48 -7.35 -17.29 -4.16
N ASP A 49 -7.87 -16.91 -5.33
CA ASP A 49 -8.83 -17.71 -6.10
C ASP A 49 -8.21 -19.07 -6.44
N LYS A 50 -8.96 -20.14 -6.21
CA LYS A 50 -8.50 -21.53 -6.39
C LYS A 50 -8.04 -21.87 -7.80
N ARG A 51 -8.41 -21.07 -8.79
CA ARG A 51 -8.00 -21.21 -10.19
C ARG A 51 -6.60 -20.66 -10.45
N ILE A 52 -6.04 -19.87 -9.53
CA ILE A 52 -4.68 -19.33 -9.63
C ILE A 52 -3.69 -20.41 -9.24
N ASN A 53 -2.73 -20.68 -10.14
CA ASN A 53 -1.59 -21.51 -9.82
C ASN A 53 -0.61 -20.73 -8.93
N VAL A 54 -0.21 -21.30 -7.78
CA VAL A 54 0.73 -20.66 -6.86
C VAL A 54 2.01 -21.47 -6.76
N ILE A 55 3.13 -20.86 -7.15
CA ILE A 55 4.46 -21.45 -7.11
C ILE A 55 5.26 -20.82 -5.97
N HIS A 56 5.77 -21.62 -5.05
CA HIS A 56 6.65 -21.19 -3.96
C HIS A 56 8.10 -21.63 -4.25
N LEU A 57 9.00 -20.68 -4.46
CA LEU A 57 10.42 -20.95 -4.70
C LEU A 57 11.20 -21.21 -3.41
N ASN A 58 10.70 -20.70 -2.27
CA ASN A 58 11.25 -20.91 -0.94
C ASN A 58 12.75 -20.58 -0.81
N CYS A 59 13.22 -19.58 -1.54
CA CYS A 59 14.60 -19.12 -1.42
C CYS A 59 14.81 -18.30 -0.14
N ARG A 60 16.03 -18.34 0.41
CA ARG A 60 16.36 -17.57 1.62
C ARG A 60 16.69 -16.11 1.34
N LYS A 61 17.25 -15.82 0.15
CA LYS A 61 17.69 -14.47 -0.24
C LYS A 61 17.21 -14.15 -1.64
N ILE A 62 16.91 -12.91 -1.91
CA ILE A 62 16.42 -12.44 -3.23
C ILE A 62 17.42 -12.77 -4.36
N ARG A 63 18.73 -12.66 -4.10
CA ARG A 63 19.76 -12.97 -5.12
C ARG A 63 19.77 -14.43 -5.55
N ASP A 64 19.27 -15.34 -4.71
CA ASP A 64 19.24 -16.78 -5.01
C ASP A 64 18.10 -17.15 -5.99
N LEU A 65 17.24 -16.17 -6.31
CA LEU A 65 16.05 -16.35 -7.16
C LEU A 65 16.36 -16.38 -8.68
N ILE A 66 17.55 -15.97 -9.13
CA ILE A 66 17.85 -15.80 -10.57
C ILE A 66 17.51 -17.06 -11.38
N PHE A 67 18.09 -18.20 -11.04
CA PHE A 67 17.88 -19.43 -11.78
C PHE A 67 16.51 -20.08 -11.51
N PRO A 68 15.98 -20.10 -10.27
CA PRO A 68 14.62 -20.55 -10.03
C PRO A 68 13.57 -19.76 -10.80
N LEU A 69 13.66 -18.41 -10.85
CA LEU A 69 12.76 -17.59 -11.64
C LEU A 69 12.90 -17.80 -13.13
N LYS A 70 14.16 -17.97 -13.63
CA LYS A 70 14.37 -18.34 -15.03
C LYS A 70 13.60 -19.60 -15.39
N LYS A 71 13.69 -20.65 -14.55
CA LYS A 71 12.97 -21.90 -14.76
C LYS A 71 11.45 -21.68 -14.83
N VAL A 72 10.89 -20.92 -13.89
CA VAL A 72 9.45 -20.58 -13.89
C VAL A 72 9.06 -19.83 -15.16
N ILE A 73 9.84 -18.85 -15.60
CA ILE A 73 9.57 -18.08 -16.83
C ILE A 73 9.58 -19.00 -18.06
N ASP A 74 10.56 -19.92 -18.14
CA ASP A 74 10.68 -20.87 -19.24
C ASP A 74 9.52 -21.89 -19.31
N GLU A 75 9.03 -22.32 -18.14
CA GLU A 75 7.94 -23.28 -18.02
C GLU A 75 6.57 -22.61 -18.25
N GLU A 76 6.35 -21.45 -17.63
CA GLU A 76 5.08 -20.73 -17.72
C GLU A 76 4.82 -20.11 -19.10
N LYS A 77 5.86 -19.60 -19.78
CA LYS A 77 5.75 -18.92 -21.08
C LYS A 77 4.61 -17.91 -21.11
N ALA A 78 4.51 -17.11 -20.06
CA ALA A 78 3.43 -16.14 -19.89
C ALA A 78 3.52 -15.03 -20.94
N ASP A 79 2.35 -14.57 -21.42
CA ASP A 79 2.26 -13.42 -22.32
C ASP A 79 2.73 -12.14 -21.63
N ARG A 80 2.43 -12.03 -20.31
CA ARG A 80 2.78 -10.89 -19.47
C ARG A 80 3.33 -11.32 -18.13
N ILE A 81 4.40 -10.65 -17.70
CA ILE A 81 5.05 -10.88 -16.42
C ILE A 81 5.03 -9.56 -15.65
N TYR A 82 4.43 -9.58 -14.46
CA TYR A 82 4.44 -8.45 -13.53
C TYR A 82 5.31 -8.81 -12.32
N THR A 83 6.32 -8.01 -12.03
CA THR A 83 7.19 -8.21 -10.88
C THR A 83 7.19 -6.98 -9.99
N ALA A 84 7.05 -7.18 -8.69
CA ALA A 84 6.87 -6.09 -7.74
C ALA A 84 8.07 -5.89 -6.83
N MET A 85 8.37 -4.62 -6.66
CA MET A 85 9.27 -4.05 -5.64
C MET A 85 10.76 -4.37 -5.84
N TRP A 86 11.54 -3.29 -5.87
CA TRP A 86 12.99 -3.40 -5.76
C TRP A 86 13.38 -4.11 -4.43
N PRO A 87 14.38 -5.01 -4.39
CA PRO A 87 15.31 -5.39 -5.47
C PRO A 87 14.86 -6.59 -6.32
N LEU A 88 13.67 -7.17 -6.09
CA LEU A 88 13.18 -8.31 -6.87
C LEU A 88 13.02 -7.96 -8.35
N THR A 89 12.63 -6.73 -8.67
CA THR A 89 12.53 -6.24 -10.06
C THR A 89 13.84 -6.42 -10.83
N ILE A 90 14.99 -6.14 -10.21
CA ILE A 90 16.31 -6.35 -10.83
C ILE A 90 16.57 -7.84 -11.11
N ILE A 91 16.29 -8.68 -10.14
CA ILE A 91 16.49 -10.16 -10.26
C ILE A 91 15.58 -10.70 -11.34
N SER A 92 14.33 -10.25 -11.42
CA SER A 92 13.39 -10.68 -12.45
C SER A 92 13.83 -10.26 -13.85
N ILE A 93 14.40 -9.06 -14.03
CA ILE A 93 14.98 -8.63 -15.31
C ILE A 93 16.11 -9.58 -15.73
N ILE A 94 17.03 -9.90 -14.81
CA ILE A 94 18.17 -10.79 -15.10
C ILE A 94 17.64 -12.18 -15.49
N SER A 95 16.71 -12.74 -14.73
CA SER A 95 16.09 -14.04 -15.01
C SER A 95 15.38 -14.07 -16.36
N TRP A 96 14.63 -13.00 -16.68
CA TRP A 96 13.90 -12.84 -17.94
C TRP A 96 14.86 -12.71 -19.16
N ILE A 97 15.99 -12.01 -19.01
CA ILE A 97 17.02 -11.93 -20.05
C ILE A 97 17.60 -13.34 -20.29
N PHE A 98 17.90 -14.11 -19.24
CA PHE A 98 18.41 -15.47 -19.36
C PHE A 98 17.39 -16.47 -19.92
N SER A 99 16.10 -16.16 -19.87
CA SER A 99 15.03 -16.91 -20.53
C SER A 99 14.80 -16.50 -21.99
N GLY A 100 15.69 -15.68 -22.58
CA GLY A 100 15.54 -15.20 -23.94
C GLY A 100 14.42 -14.16 -24.11
N ARG A 101 14.03 -13.49 -23.03
CA ARG A 101 12.98 -12.44 -23.00
C ARG A 101 11.61 -12.97 -23.41
N LEU A 102 11.21 -14.11 -22.88
CA LEU A 102 9.89 -14.71 -23.12
C LEU A 102 8.79 -13.85 -22.47
N GLY A 103 7.80 -13.46 -23.26
CA GLY A 103 6.70 -12.58 -22.84
C GLY A 103 7.15 -11.14 -22.59
N LYS A 104 6.21 -10.30 -22.17
CA LYS A 104 6.46 -8.88 -21.83
C LYS A 104 6.64 -8.71 -20.34
N LEU A 105 7.73 -8.05 -19.93
CA LEU A 105 8.07 -7.82 -18.53
C LEU A 105 7.74 -6.39 -18.10
N PHE A 106 6.86 -6.26 -17.10
CA PHE A 106 6.52 -5.00 -16.45
C PHE A 106 6.95 -5.00 -14.99
N LEU A 107 7.66 -3.94 -14.60
CA LEU A 107 8.10 -3.72 -13.22
C LEU A 107 7.03 -2.92 -12.49
N VAL A 108 6.70 -3.28 -11.25
CA VAL A 108 5.69 -2.56 -10.47
C VAL A 108 6.32 -2.02 -9.19
N GLU A 109 6.28 -0.69 -9.04
CA GLU A 109 6.89 -0.01 -7.89
C GLU A 109 5.83 0.61 -6.98
N HIS A 110 5.86 0.18 -5.72
CA HIS A 110 4.93 0.56 -4.67
C HIS A 110 5.48 1.62 -3.72
N THR A 111 6.75 1.98 -3.84
CA THR A 111 7.44 2.87 -2.90
C THR A 111 8.16 3.97 -3.65
N SER A 112 8.13 5.18 -3.12
CA SER A 112 8.96 6.26 -3.60
C SER A 112 10.41 6.08 -3.11
N PHE A 113 11.36 6.41 -3.96
CA PHE A 113 12.79 6.29 -3.66
C PHE A 113 13.37 7.64 -3.32
N ASN A 114 13.80 7.81 -2.07
CA ASN A 114 14.54 8.95 -1.57
C ASN A 114 15.58 8.48 -0.55
N GLU A 115 16.49 9.36 -0.12
CA GLU A 115 17.58 9.00 0.79
C GLU A 115 17.08 8.42 2.11
N ARG A 116 15.99 8.97 2.66
CA ARG A 116 15.41 8.51 3.91
C ARG A 116 14.84 7.09 3.77
N ASN A 117 14.11 6.81 2.69
CA ASN A 117 13.57 5.46 2.44
C ASN A 117 14.68 4.45 2.15
N ALA A 118 15.67 4.83 1.35
CA ALA A 118 16.80 3.97 1.06
C ALA A 118 17.52 3.58 2.33
N LYS A 119 17.84 4.52 3.21
CA LYS A 119 18.58 4.29 4.45
C LYS A 119 17.75 3.56 5.51
N ASN A 120 16.54 4.03 5.78
CA ASN A 120 15.75 3.56 6.93
C ASN A 120 14.94 2.29 6.65
N ILE A 121 14.39 2.16 5.43
CA ILE A 121 13.54 1.02 5.07
C ILE A 121 14.32 -0.04 4.31
N MET A 122 15.04 0.35 3.27
CA MET A 122 15.74 -0.59 2.39
C MET A 122 17.14 -0.95 2.90
N LYS A 123 17.61 -0.30 3.98
CA LYS A 123 18.95 -0.50 4.58
C LYS A 123 20.08 -0.44 3.56
N THR A 124 19.97 0.46 2.60
CA THR A 124 20.94 0.70 1.53
C THR A 124 21.03 2.20 1.23
N ASN A 125 21.89 2.61 0.32
CA ASN A 125 21.94 4.00 -0.09
C ASN A 125 21.20 4.22 -1.43
N LEU A 126 20.67 5.41 -1.61
CA LEU A 126 19.92 5.79 -2.82
C LEU A 126 20.77 5.67 -4.10
N GLY A 127 22.09 5.90 -3.99
CA GLY A 127 23.01 5.78 -5.11
C GLY A 127 23.07 4.36 -5.67
N MET A 128 23.12 3.32 -4.82
CA MET A 128 23.11 1.92 -5.26
C MET A 128 21.78 1.55 -5.92
N ILE A 129 20.65 1.99 -5.34
CA ILE A 129 19.32 1.78 -5.92
C ILE A 129 19.28 2.42 -7.30
N SER A 130 19.64 3.72 -7.39
CA SER A 130 19.66 4.49 -8.64
C SER A 130 20.55 3.84 -9.69
N LEU A 131 21.78 3.42 -9.32
CA LEU A 131 22.69 2.77 -10.25
C LEU A 131 22.10 1.48 -10.82
N SER A 132 21.53 0.63 -9.94
CA SER A 132 20.90 -0.62 -10.38
C SER A 132 19.71 -0.35 -11.33
N MET A 133 18.87 0.64 -11.03
CA MET A 133 17.75 1.01 -11.89
C MET A 133 18.23 1.57 -13.24
N LYS A 134 19.25 2.43 -13.24
CA LYS A 134 19.84 2.99 -14.46
C LYS A 134 20.39 1.91 -15.39
N ILE A 135 20.97 0.86 -14.84
CA ILE A 135 21.52 -0.25 -15.61
C ILE A 135 20.42 -1.18 -16.16
N PHE A 136 19.44 -1.53 -15.32
CA PHE A 136 18.54 -2.64 -15.61
C PHE A 136 17.15 -2.25 -16.08
N TYR A 137 16.52 -1.19 -15.54
CA TYR A 137 15.11 -0.89 -15.77
C TYR A 137 14.77 -0.61 -17.25
N GLY A 138 15.72 -0.06 -18.00
CA GLY A 138 15.54 0.19 -19.43
C GLY A 138 15.30 -1.06 -20.28
N PHE A 139 15.69 -2.26 -19.79
CA PHE A 139 15.46 -3.51 -20.49
C PHE A 139 14.00 -3.99 -20.42
N ALA A 140 13.25 -3.62 -19.39
CA ALA A 140 11.84 -3.98 -19.24
C ALA A 140 10.96 -3.30 -20.30
N ASP A 141 9.80 -3.89 -20.58
CA ASP A 141 8.81 -3.32 -21.49
C ASP A 141 8.15 -2.07 -20.90
N GLY A 142 7.95 -2.03 -19.57
CA GLY A 142 7.45 -0.85 -18.89
C GLY A 142 7.65 -0.91 -17.37
N VAL A 143 7.47 0.26 -16.73
CA VAL A 143 7.50 0.43 -15.29
C VAL A 143 6.17 1.01 -14.85
N VAL A 144 5.41 0.26 -14.07
CA VAL A 144 4.16 0.69 -13.46
C VAL A 144 4.45 1.28 -12.09
N CYS A 145 3.98 2.48 -11.87
CA CYS A 145 4.10 3.21 -10.62
C CYS A 145 2.72 3.42 -10.02
N VAL A 146 2.54 3.07 -8.75
CA VAL A 146 1.23 3.10 -8.09
C VAL A 146 0.69 4.50 -7.76
N SER A 147 1.48 5.54 -8.05
CA SER A 147 1.09 6.95 -7.95
C SER A 147 1.97 7.82 -8.85
N LYS A 148 1.50 9.03 -9.16
CA LYS A 148 2.30 10.04 -9.89
C LYS A 148 3.59 10.37 -9.14
N GLY A 149 3.52 10.37 -7.82
CA GLY A 149 4.69 10.63 -7.00
C GLY A 149 5.74 9.54 -7.10
N VAL A 150 5.34 8.26 -7.12
CA VAL A 150 6.27 7.14 -7.37
C VAL A 150 6.84 7.26 -8.79
N ALA A 151 6.01 7.57 -9.80
CA ALA A 151 6.47 7.77 -11.17
C ALA A 151 7.52 8.89 -11.28
N ASN A 152 7.29 10.01 -10.61
CA ASN A 152 8.26 11.12 -10.56
C ASN A 152 9.57 10.71 -9.86
N SER A 153 9.48 9.90 -8.80
CA SER A 153 10.65 9.36 -8.11
C SER A 153 11.49 8.46 -9.04
N ILE A 154 10.85 7.50 -9.72
CA ILE A 154 11.51 6.60 -10.68
C ILE A 154 12.15 7.41 -11.82
N ASN A 155 11.42 8.37 -12.39
CA ASN A 155 11.95 9.21 -13.47
C ASN A 155 13.22 10.00 -13.07
N LYS A 156 13.31 10.42 -11.80
CA LYS A 156 14.48 11.15 -11.27
C LYS A 156 15.72 10.27 -11.08
N ILE A 157 15.53 9.01 -10.67
CA ILE A 157 16.65 8.16 -10.25
C ILE A 157 17.03 7.08 -11.27
N SER A 158 16.22 6.86 -12.31
CA SER A 158 16.48 5.91 -13.38
C SER A 158 16.69 6.63 -14.72
N TYR A 159 17.21 5.92 -15.72
CA TYR A 159 17.30 6.41 -17.11
C TYR A 159 16.21 5.79 -17.99
N VAL A 160 15.10 5.36 -17.38
CA VAL A 160 13.98 4.79 -18.12
C VAL A 160 13.33 5.87 -18.98
N ASP A 161 13.05 5.54 -20.23
CA ASP A 161 12.27 6.42 -21.12
C ASP A 161 10.91 6.72 -20.45
N LYS A 162 10.56 8.00 -20.37
CA LYS A 162 9.30 8.45 -19.76
C LYS A 162 8.07 7.78 -20.36
N ARG A 163 8.13 7.39 -21.65
CA ARG A 163 7.06 6.68 -22.35
C ARG A 163 6.80 5.28 -21.79
N LYS A 164 7.82 4.68 -21.16
CA LYS A 164 7.73 3.38 -20.47
C LYS A 164 7.29 3.49 -19.01
N ILE A 165 7.16 4.69 -18.44
CA ILE A 165 6.73 4.91 -17.06
C ILE A 165 5.22 5.18 -17.05
N HIS A 166 4.47 4.24 -16.50
CA HIS A 166 3.01 4.30 -16.44
C HIS A 166 2.55 4.51 -15.01
N THR A 167 1.61 5.42 -14.80
CA THR A 167 0.96 5.55 -13.49
C THR A 167 -0.36 4.78 -13.50
N ILE A 168 -0.44 3.70 -12.73
CA ILE A 168 -1.66 2.95 -12.51
C ILE A 168 -1.90 2.88 -11.01
N TYR A 169 -2.94 3.55 -10.54
CA TYR A 169 -3.29 3.56 -9.13
C TYR A 169 -3.69 2.16 -8.65
N ASN A 170 -3.38 1.85 -7.40
CA ASN A 170 -3.83 0.60 -6.80
C ASN A 170 -5.37 0.55 -6.79
N GLY A 171 -5.91 -0.57 -7.25
CA GLY A 171 -7.34 -0.81 -7.26
C GLY A 171 -7.84 -1.42 -5.95
N LEU A 172 -9.05 -1.04 -5.56
CA LEU A 172 -9.78 -1.64 -4.46
C LEU A 172 -11.02 -2.37 -4.98
N GLN A 173 -11.23 -3.58 -4.49
CA GLN A 173 -12.49 -4.27 -4.73
C GLN A 173 -13.61 -3.55 -3.98
N ALA A 174 -14.72 -3.26 -4.67
CA ALA A 174 -15.87 -2.64 -4.03
C ALA A 174 -16.39 -3.50 -2.87
N PHE A 175 -16.70 -2.85 -1.75
CA PHE A 175 -17.36 -3.54 -0.64
C PHE A 175 -18.84 -3.82 -0.99
N PRO A 176 -19.37 -4.99 -0.61
CA PRO A 176 -20.68 -5.46 -1.07
C PRO A 176 -21.87 -4.62 -0.57
N SER A 177 -21.71 -3.86 0.47
CA SER A 177 -22.72 -2.91 0.98
C SER A 177 -22.08 -1.85 1.84
N ILE A 178 -22.61 -0.63 1.77
CA ILE A 178 -22.24 0.45 2.67
C ILE A 178 -23.08 0.26 3.94
N PRO A 179 -22.46 -0.06 5.08
CA PRO A 179 -23.21 -0.12 6.32
C PRO A 179 -23.73 1.27 6.67
N LYS A 180 -24.92 1.32 7.25
CA LYS A 180 -25.40 2.56 7.86
C LYS A 180 -24.35 3.04 8.86
N PRO A 181 -24.02 4.34 8.89
CA PRO A 181 -23.10 4.87 9.89
C PRO A 181 -23.61 4.46 11.27
N SER A 182 -22.72 3.87 12.06
CA SER A 182 -23.01 3.65 13.47
C SER A 182 -23.34 5.01 14.06
N LYS A 183 -24.42 5.11 14.83
CA LYS A 183 -24.76 6.35 15.51
C LYS A 183 -23.56 6.75 16.36
N VAL A 184 -22.93 7.86 16.01
CA VAL A 184 -21.90 8.48 16.87
C VAL A 184 -22.56 8.63 18.25
N GLN A 185 -22.03 7.93 19.25
CA GLN A 185 -22.51 8.16 20.62
C GLN A 185 -22.06 9.56 21.00
N PRO A 186 -22.99 10.45 21.36
CA PRO A 186 -22.62 11.81 21.76
C PRO A 186 -21.51 11.77 22.82
N GLY A 187 -20.34 12.30 22.49
CA GLY A 187 -19.24 12.45 23.41
C GLY A 187 -18.10 11.44 23.35
N ASN A 188 -18.18 10.37 22.56
CA ASN A 188 -17.06 9.46 22.30
C ASN A 188 -16.73 9.42 20.80
N ILE A 189 -15.48 9.69 20.45
CA ILE A 189 -14.99 9.67 19.07
C ILE A 189 -14.17 8.40 18.87
N GLU A 190 -14.59 7.56 17.95
CA GLU A 190 -13.90 6.32 17.58
C GLU A 190 -12.97 6.57 16.37
N ILE A 191 -11.68 6.67 16.64
CA ILE A 191 -10.64 6.84 15.62
C ILE A 191 -10.04 5.46 15.27
N ILE A 192 -9.71 5.27 14.01
CA ILE A 192 -9.00 4.09 13.56
C ILE A 192 -7.69 4.48 12.85
N SER A 193 -6.64 3.72 13.08
CA SER A 193 -5.41 3.75 12.29
C SER A 193 -5.08 2.35 11.80
N ILE A 194 -4.70 2.22 10.53
CA ILE A 194 -4.45 0.94 9.87
C ILE A 194 -3.08 0.98 9.21
N GLY A 195 -2.21 0.06 9.58
CA GLY A 195 -0.88 -0.03 8.99
C GLY A 195 0.09 -0.86 9.82
N ARG A 196 1.24 -1.15 9.24
CA ARG A 196 2.32 -1.84 9.93
C ARG A 196 2.83 -1.00 11.11
N LEU A 197 3.15 -1.62 12.24
CA LEU A 197 3.71 -0.92 13.39
C LEU A 197 5.23 -0.74 13.21
N SER A 198 5.62 0.26 12.43
CA SER A 198 7.00 0.57 12.03
C SER A 198 7.22 2.09 11.96
N ASP A 199 8.48 2.52 11.95
CA ASP A 199 8.87 3.94 12.04
C ASP A 199 8.29 4.81 10.91
N ASP A 200 8.07 4.22 9.74
CA ASP A 200 7.48 4.91 8.59
C ASP A 200 6.02 5.32 8.79
N LYS A 201 5.30 4.66 9.70
CA LYS A 201 3.88 4.96 10.00
C LYS A 201 3.70 6.02 11.08
N ASP A 202 4.76 6.36 11.82
CA ASP A 202 4.82 7.47 12.77
C ASP A 202 3.58 7.62 13.67
N TYR A 203 3.20 6.52 14.32
CA TYR A 203 2.09 6.53 15.28
C TYR A 203 2.31 7.51 16.43
N GLN A 204 3.56 7.91 16.69
CA GLN A 204 3.94 8.89 17.71
C GLN A 204 3.28 10.24 17.43
N THR A 205 3.26 10.68 16.18
CA THR A 205 2.54 11.92 15.78
C THR A 205 1.05 11.80 16.10
N THR A 206 0.42 10.65 15.82
CA THR A 206 -0.99 10.41 16.21
C THR A 206 -1.16 10.47 17.73
N PHE A 207 -0.29 9.82 18.53
CA PHE A 207 -0.42 9.79 19.99
C PHE A 207 -0.31 11.19 20.60
N LYS A 208 0.65 12.00 20.13
CA LYS A 208 0.77 13.40 20.57
C LYS A 208 -0.47 14.24 20.22
N ALA A 209 -1.01 14.05 19.02
CA ALA A 209 -2.26 14.70 18.62
C ALA A 209 -3.44 14.31 19.54
N LEU A 210 -3.56 13.01 19.89
CA LEU A 210 -4.59 12.54 20.81
C LEU A 210 -4.41 13.09 22.23
N THR A 211 -3.18 13.32 22.68
CA THR A 211 -2.91 13.94 23.97
C THR A 211 -3.50 15.35 24.03
N LEU A 212 -3.26 16.17 23.01
CA LEU A 212 -3.83 17.52 22.92
C LEU A 212 -5.37 17.49 22.93
N LEU A 213 -5.98 16.61 22.15
CA LEU A 213 -7.43 16.48 22.10
C LEU A 213 -8.02 16.04 23.45
N LYS A 214 -7.33 15.17 24.18
CA LYS A 214 -7.71 14.74 25.52
C LYS A 214 -7.60 15.89 26.53
N GLU A 215 -6.56 16.72 26.43
CA GLU A 215 -6.40 17.93 27.24
C GLU A 215 -7.51 18.95 26.97
N ASP A 216 -8.00 19.04 25.73
CA ASP A 216 -9.18 19.82 25.33
C ASP A 216 -10.53 19.21 25.84
N GLY A 217 -10.49 18.11 26.60
CA GLY A 217 -11.67 17.43 27.15
C GLY A 217 -12.43 16.54 26.16
N ILE A 218 -11.87 16.28 24.98
CA ILE A 218 -12.51 15.43 23.96
C ILE A 218 -12.30 13.97 24.31
N LYS A 219 -13.38 13.19 24.41
CA LYS A 219 -13.32 11.76 24.68
C LYS A 219 -13.03 10.98 23.40
N ILE A 220 -11.84 10.37 23.32
CA ILE A 220 -11.36 9.71 22.12
C ILE A 220 -11.00 8.26 22.44
N LYS A 221 -11.28 7.38 21.50
CA LYS A 221 -10.78 6.00 21.46
C LYS A 221 -10.05 5.80 20.13
N LEU A 222 -8.84 5.23 20.17
CA LEU A 222 -8.07 4.87 19.00
C LEU A 222 -7.97 3.35 18.89
N LYS A 223 -8.40 2.79 17.76
CA LYS A 223 -8.17 1.40 17.40
C LYS A 223 -7.02 1.34 16.39
N ILE A 224 -5.97 0.59 16.70
CA ILE A 224 -4.84 0.37 15.80
C ILE A 224 -4.93 -1.04 15.25
N ILE A 225 -5.03 -1.16 13.91
CA ILE A 225 -5.04 -2.44 13.21
C ILE A 225 -3.72 -2.58 12.44
N GLY A 226 -3.00 -3.62 12.77
CA GLY A 226 -1.70 -3.96 12.19
C GLY A 226 -0.80 -4.59 13.22
N ASP A 227 0.34 -5.08 12.75
CA ASP A 227 1.39 -5.65 13.55
C ASP A 227 2.75 -5.13 13.06
N GLY A 228 3.78 -5.27 13.86
CA GLY A 228 5.11 -4.82 13.47
C GLY A 228 6.11 -4.72 14.63
N PRO A 229 7.37 -4.43 14.30
CA PRO A 229 8.46 -4.45 15.28
C PRO A 229 8.31 -3.42 16.41
N ASN A 230 7.52 -2.37 16.20
CA ASN A 230 7.39 -1.26 17.15
C ASN A 230 6.24 -1.43 18.15
N LEU A 231 5.56 -2.59 18.22
CA LEU A 231 4.40 -2.77 19.09
C LEU A 231 4.71 -2.41 20.54
N GLU A 232 5.78 -2.96 21.12
CA GLU A 232 6.13 -2.72 22.52
C GLU A 232 6.60 -1.27 22.75
N LEU A 233 7.34 -0.69 21.80
CA LEU A 233 7.73 0.71 21.87
C LEU A 233 6.49 1.62 21.91
N LEU A 234 5.52 1.39 21.04
CA LEU A 234 4.28 2.17 20.98
C LEU A 234 3.41 1.98 22.23
N ARG A 235 3.36 0.77 22.82
CA ARG A 235 2.67 0.55 24.11
C ARG A 235 3.30 1.35 25.24
N ASN A 236 4.64 1.36 25.32
CA ASN A 236 5.37 2.13 26.32
C ASN A 236 5.16 3.63 26.16
N GLU A 237 5.12 4.12 24.93
CA GLU A 237 4.84 5.52 24.63
C GLU A 237 3.39 5.90 25.01
N ALA A 238 2.42 5.07 24.65
CA ALA A 238 1.02 5.26 25.05
C ALA A 238 0.87 5.32 26.59
N LYS A 239 1.66 4.50 27.32
CA LYS A 239 1.72 4.54 28.80
C LYS A 239 2.28 5.88 29.30
N THR A 240 3.41 6.32 28.75
CA THR A 240 4.07 7.59 29.13
C THR A 240 3.13 8.78 28.91
N LEU A 241 2.37 8.79 27.81
CA LEU A 241 1.39 9.81 27.46
C LEU A 241 0.04 9.63 28.16
N LYS A 242 -0.11 8.65 29.06
CA LYS A 242 -1.34 8.30 29.79
C LYS A 242 -2.53 8.03 28.84
N LEU A 243 -2.26 7.39 27.70
CA LEU A 243 -3.24 7.06 26.66
C LEU A 243 -3.63 5.57 26.63
N LEU A 244 -3.13 4.72 27.52
CA LEU A 244 -3.40 3.27 27.48
C LEU A 244 -4.90 2.95 27.48
N ASP A 245 -5.71 3.68 28.26
CA ASP A 245 -7.16 3.49 28.31
C ASP A 245 -7.87 4.01 27.05
N ASN A 246 -7.16 4.77 26.23
CA ASN A 246 -7.71 5.37 25.00
C ASN A 246 -7.31 4.56 23.74
N ILE A 247 -6.28 3.71 23.81
CA ILE A 247 -5.71 3.02 22.65
C ILE A 247 -5.88 1.51 22.75
N SER A 248 -6.42 0.90 21.69
CA SER A 248 -6.56 -0.55 21.54
C SER A 248 -5.69 -1.04 20.39
N PHE A 249 -4.67 -1.84 20.68
CA PHE A 249 -3.85 -2.52 19.68
C PHE A 249 -4.51 -3.85 19.32
N LEU A 250 -5.10 -3.93 18.13
CA LEU A 250 -5.94 -5.06 17.71
C LEU A 250 -5.16 -6.16 16.97
N GLY A 251 -3.87 -5.92 16.66
CA GLY A 251 -3.08 -6.80 15.83
C GLY A 251 -3.54 -6.81 14.36
N PHE A 252 -2.95 -7.67 13.55
CA PHE A 252 -3.33 -7.82 12.15
C PHE A 252 -4.77 -8.36 12.02
N LYS A 253 -5.54 -7.80 11.08
CA LYS A 253 -6.91 -8.26 10.75
C LYS A 253 -7.06 -8.46 9.25
N LYS A 254 -7.51 -9.64 8.83
CA LYS A 254 -7.83 -9.93 7.41
C LYS A 254 -8.96 -9.05 6.91
N ASN A 255 -10.02 -8.92 7.70
CA ASN A 255 -11.17 -8.10 7.37
C ASN A 255 -11.19 -6.85 8.26
N ILE A 256 -10.74 -5.73 7.70
CA ILE A 256 -10.74 -4.42 8.37
C ILE A 256 -12.05 -3.67 8.22
N PHE A 257 -12.90 -4.12 7.29
CA PHE A 257 -14.15 -3.45 6.93
C PHE A 257 -15.06 -3.24 8.15
N LYS A 258 -15.28 -4.28 8.96
CA LYS A 258 -16.11 -4.17 10.16
C LYS A 258 -15.61 -3.13 11.17
N TYR A 259 -14.31 -2.89 11.23
CA TYR A 259 -13.72 -1.89 12.12
C TYR A 259 -13.82 -0.48 11.52
N LEU A 260 -13.68 -0.36 10.20
CA LEU A 260 -13.89 0.91 9.50
C LEU A 260 -15.32 1.38 9.63
N VAL A 261 -16.28 0.47 9.54
CA VAL A 261 -17.72 0.79 9.69
C VAL A 261 -18.02 1.42 11.05
N ASP A 262 -17.40 0.92 12.10
CA ASP A 262 -17.62 1.37 13.48
C ASP A 262 -16.77 2.61 13.84
N ALA A 263 -15.85 3.04 12.97
CA ALA A 263 -15.04 4.22 13.19
C ALA A 263 -15.74 5.48 12.68
N ASP A 264 -15.46 6.61 13.33
CA ASP A 264 -15.89 7.93 12.87
C ASP A 264 -14.89 8.53 11.88
N LEU A 265 -13.59 8.24 12.09
CA LEU A 265 -12.49 8.87 11.39
C LEU A 265 -11.29 7.90 11.26
N LEU A 266 -10.64 7.91 10.08
CA LEU A 266 -9.30 7.35 9.93
C LEU A 266 -8.26 8.44 10.18
N VAL A 267 -7.26 8.15 11.00
CA VAL A 267 -6.04 8.96 11.15
C VAL A 267 -4.85 8.20 10.60
N HIS A 268 -4.08 8.85 9.72
CA HIS A 268 -2.95 8.27 9.02
C HIS A 268 -1.74 9.20 9.10
N SER A 269 -0.75 8.84 9.91
CA SER A 269 0.39 9.71 10.27
C SER A 269 1.70 9.37 9.54
N SER A 270 1.65 8.59 8.47
CA SER A 270 2.85 8.08 7.79
C SER A 270 3.84 9.20 7.40
N ASN A 271 5.12 8.90 7.55
CA ASN A 271 6.21 9.75 7.07
C ASN A 271 6.40 9.66 5.56
N PHE A 272 6.05 8.52 4.96
CA PHE A 272 6.04 8.31 3.50
C PHE A 272 5.08 7.20 3.10
N GLU A 273 4.56 7.37 1.91
CA GLU A 273 3.71 6.42 1.22
C GLU A 273 4.07 6.34 -0.26
N GLY A 274 3.76 5.21 -0.89
CA GLY A 274 3.69 5.15 -2.35
C GLY A 274 2.26 5.41 -2.81
N PHE A 275 1.31 4.68 -2.15
CA PHE A 275 -0.13 4.82 -2.30
C PHE A 275 -0.81 4.18 -1.07
N SER A 276 -1.54 4.93 -0.29
CA SER A 276 -2.10 4.42 0.97
C SER A 276 -3.40 3.65 0.76
N MET A 277 -3.33 2.32 0.84
CA MET A 277 -4.53 1.47 0.80
C MET A 277 -5.48 1.76 1.97
N ALA A 278 -4.95 2.06 3.15
CA ALA A 278 -5.77 2.37 4.33
C ALA A 278 -6.67 3.60 4.11
N ILE A 279 -6.14 4.64 3.47
CA ILE A 279 -6.92 5.83 3.10
C ILE A 279 -8.01 5.47 2.08
N LEU A 280 -7.64 4.71 1.04
CA LEU A 280 -8.59 4.29 0.01
C LEU A 280 -9.70 3.42 0.60
N GLU A 281 -9.35 2.48 1.48
CA GLU A 281 -10.30 1.61 2.18
C GLU A 281 -11.24 2.42 3.09
N ALA A 282 -10.74 3.45 3.78
CA ALA A 282 -11.55 4.32 4.62
C ALA A 282 -12.58 5.12 3.80
N ILE A 283 -12.14 5.81 2.74
CA ILE A 283 -13.07 6.60 1.91
C ILE A 283 -14.07 5.72 1.17
N SER A 284 -13.72 4.48 0.83
CA SER A 284 -14.65 3.53 0.22
C SER A 284 -15.74 3.03 1.18
N CYS A 285 -15.49 3.17 2.50
CA CYS A 285 -16.49 2.97 3.56
C CYS A 285 -17.19 4.27 3.96
N GLY A 286 -16.99 5.37 3.23
CA GLY A 286 -17.56 6.67 3.54
C GLY A 286 -16.98 7.31 4.82
N LYS A 287 -15.78 6.91 5.25
CA LYS A 287 -15.15 7.44 6.47
C LYS A 287 -14.28 8.64 6.16
N ASN A 288 -14.41 9.67 6.99
CA ASN A 288 -13.55 10.83 6.94
C ASN A 288 -12.10 10.46 7.25
N VAL A 289 -11.17 11.22 6.70
CA VAL A 289 -9.74 10.95 6.80
C VAL A 289 -8.99 12.22 7.22
N VAL A 290 -8.09 12.07 8.19
CA VAL A 290 -6.99 13.00 8.45
C VAL A 290 -5.70 12.28 8.18
N SER A 291 -4.88 12.80 7.29
CA SER A 291 -3.60 12.19 6.89
C SER A 291 -2.48 13.20 6.87
N THR A 292 -1.28 12.75 7.12
CA THR A 292 -0.08 13.50 6.75
C THR A 292 -0.01 13.65 5.23
N ASP A 293 0.39 14.83 4.76
CA ASP A 293 0.68 15.09 3.35
C ASP A 293 2.09 14.61 3.03
N THR A 294 2.22 13.30 2.91
CA THR A 294 3.47 12.72 2.42
C THR A 294 3.68 13.11 0.96
N PRO A 295 4.93 13.11 0.47
CA PRO A 295 5.21 13.55 -0.90
C PRO A 295 4.42 12.84 -2.00
N HIS A 296 3.74 11.71 -1.67
CA HIS A 296 3.07 10.85 -2.66
C HIS A 296 1.91 10.08 -2.01
N GLY A 297 0.88 9.78 -2.79
CA GLY A 297 -0.23 8.90 -2.42
C GLY A 297 -1.39 9.60 -1.74
N PRO A 298 -1.31 10.02 -0.47
CA PRO A 298 -2.45 10.61 0.25
C PRO A 298 -3.08 11.81 -0.46
N SER A 299 -2.29 12.78 -0.93
CA SER A 299 -2.78 13.93 -1.70
C SER A 299 -3.45 13.53 -3.01
N GLU A 300 -2.98 12.47 -3.67
CA GLU A 300 -3.59 11.97 -4.91
C GLU A 300 -4.94 11.28 -4.64
N ILE A 301 -5.06 10.51 -3.57
CA ILE A 301 -6.32 9.88 -3.17
C ILE A 301 -7.33 10.93 -2.71
N LEU A 302 -6.89 11.86 -1.87
CA LEU A 302 -7.74 12.88 -1.24
C LEU A 302 -7.91 14.14 -2.10
N ASP A 303 -7.39 14.14 -3.34
CA ASP A 303 -7.47 15.27 -4.29
C ASP A 303 -7.02 16.59 -3.64
N ASN A 304 -5.79 16.61 -3.14
CA ASN A 304 -5.17 17.74 -2.47
C ASN A 304 -6.00 18.32 -1.29
N GLY A 305 -6.63 17.42 -0.52
CA GLY A 305 -7.42 17.79 0.67
C GLY A 305 -8.91 17.98 0.44
N LYS A 306 -9.41 17.87 -0.79
CA LYS A 306 -10.84 17.98 -1.09
C LYS A 306 -11.67 16.87 -0.43
N PHE A 307 -11.13 15.66 -0.33
CA PHE A 307 -11.81 14.48 0.20
C PHE A 307 -11.24 14.00 1.55
N GLY A 308 -10.58 14.87 2.29
CA GLY A 308 -10.02 14.63 3.62
C GLY A 308 -9.17 15.80 4.07
N SER A 309 -8.57 15.74 5.25
CA SER A 309 -7.62 16.76 5.72
C SER A 309 -6.19 16.26 5.54
N LEU A 310 -5.33 17.12 5.00
CA LEU A 310 -3.90 16.86 4.86
C LEU A 310 -3.13 17.81 5.78
N VAL A 311 -2.17 17.28 6.52
CA VAL A 311 -1.31 18.04 7.45
C VAL A 311 0.15 17.71 7.17
N GLU A 312 1.05 18.60 7.53
CA GLU A 312 2.49 18.39 7.39
C GLU A 312 2.95 17.15 8.18
N VAL A 313 3.90 16.41 7.62
CA VAL A 313 4.49 15.22 8.25
C VAL A 313 5.11 15.60 9.61
N GLY A 314 4.75 14.88 10.66
CA GLY A 314 5.23 15.08 12.03
C GLY A 314 4.56 16.24 12.79
N ASN A 315 3.66 16.99 12.16
CA ASN A 315 2.96 18.12 12.80
C ASN A 315 1.72 17.62 13.55
N TYR A 316 1.91 17.23 14.80
CA TYR A 316 0.84 16.68 15.66
C TYR A 316 -0.17 17.75 16.09
N GLU A 317 0.22 19.03 16.20
CA GLU A 317 -0.71 20.13 16.51
C GLU A 317 -1.69 20.38 15.35
N ALA A 318 -1.18 20.40 14.11
CA ALA A 318 -2.01 20.48 12.93
C ALA A 318 -2.93 19.26 12.80
N MET A 319 -2.42 18.07 13.14
CA MET A 319 -3.20 16.82 13.11
C MET A 319 -4.36 16.88 14.14
N ALA A 320 -4.12 17.35 15.37
CA ALA A 320 -5.16 17.51 16.37
C ALA A 320 -6.26 18.48 15.91
N LYS A 321 -5.86 19.65 15.37
CA LYS A 321 -6.80 20.62 14.79
C LYS A 321 -7.60 20.03 13.63
N ALA A 322 -6.96 19.29 12.74
CA ALA A 322 -7.61 18.65 11.59
C ALA A 322 -8.60 17.56 12.02
N ILE A 323 -8.28 16.77 13.06
CA ILE A 323 -9.19 15.78 13.65
C ILE A 323 -10.45 16.50 14.18
N LYS A 324 -10.29 17.52 15.01
CA LYS A 324 -11.41 18.32 15.56
C LYS A 324 -12.26 18.91 14.44
N PHE A 325 -11.62 19.52 13.45
CA PHE A 325 -12.32 20.11 12.31
C PHE A 325 -13.14 19.05 11.52
N ARG A 326 -12.60 17.85 11.28
CA ARG A 326 -13.31 16.79 10.53
C ARG A 326 -14.46 16.17 11.30
N ILE A 327 -14.40 16.16 12.63
CA ILE A 327 -15.51 15.74 13.47
C ILE A 327 -16.66 16.74 13.40
N GLU A 328 -16.33 18.03 13.46
CA GLU A 328 -17.32 19.11 13.40
C GLU A 328 -17.87 19.35 11.98
N ASN A 329 -17.05 19.10 10.96
CA ASN A 329 -17.34 19.34 9.54
C ASN A 329 -17.07 18.07 8.70
N PRO A 330 -17.85 17.01 8.85
CA PRO A 330 -17.64 15.78 8.11
C PRO A 330 -18.01 15.95 6.63
N ILE A 331 -17.24 15.30 5.75
CA ILE A 331 -17.62 15.11 4.35
C ILE A 331 -18.64 13.98 4.31
N SER A 332 -19.70 14.14 3.48
CA SER A 332 -20.72 13.11 3.41
C SER A 332 -20.16 11.78 2.91
N PRO A 333 -20.63 10.65 3.47
CA PRO A 333 -20.18 9.32 3.07
C PRO A 333 -20.31 9.06 1.56
N GLU A 334 -21.38 9.52 0.92
CA GLU A 334 -21.68 9.33 -0.49
C GLU A 334 -20.60 9.98 -1.36
N VAL A 335 -20.14 11.18 -1.00
CA VAL A 335 -19.07 11.91 -1.70
C VAL A 335 -17.75 11.17 -1.62
N LEU A 336 -17.42 10.62 -0.44
CA LEU A 336 -16.19 9.84 -0.22
C LEU A 336 -16.22 8.53 -1.00
N ILE A 337 -17.34 7.82 -0.98
CA ILE A 337 -17.54 6.58 -1.73
C ILE A 337 -17.45 6.82 -3.23
N GLU A 338 -18.09 7.87 -3.74
CA GLU A 338 -17.99 8.22 -5.15
C GLU A 338 -16.54 8.52 -5.55
N ARG A 339 -15.77 9.22 -4.70
CA ARG A 339 -14.33 9.41 -4.92
C ARG A 339 -13.58 8.09 -5.01
N SER A 340 -13.88 7.11 -4.16
CA SER A 340 -13.19 5.82 -4.14
C SER A 340 -13.39 5.00 -5.41
N LYS A 341 -14.51 5.16 -6.12
CA LYS A 341 -14.81 4.44 -7.37
C LYS A 341 -13.80 4.70 -8.48
N LYS A 342 -13.11 5.86 -8.45
CA LYS A 342 -12.00 6.16 -9.37
C LYS A 342 -10.80 5.22 -9.22
N PHE A 343 -10.75 4.46 -8.13
CA PHE A 343 -9.68 3.53 -7.80
C PHE A 343 -10.25 2.11 -7.71
N SER A 344 -11.09 1.72 -8.65
CA SER A 344 -11.64 0.37 -8.69
C SER A 344 -10.61 -0.65 -9.17
N ILE A 345 -10.74 -1.89 -8.68
CA ILE A 345 -9.87 -2.99 -9.12
C ILE A 345 -10.08 -3.30 -10.60
N ASP A 346 -11.29 -3.15 -11.12
CA ASP A 346 -11.61 -3.42 -12.52
C ASP A 346 -10.88 -2.43 -13.43
N GLU A 347 -10.89 -1.14 -13.09
CA GLU A 347 -10.18 -0.11 -13.85
C GLU A 347 -8.67 -0.31 -13.80
N ALA A 348 -8.10 -0.56 -12.61
CA ALA A 348 -6.69 -0.87 -12.47
C ALA A 348 -6.31 -2.12 -13.29
N SER A 349 -7.07 -3.20 -13.17
CA SER A 349 -6.89 -4.46 -13.88
C SER A 349 -6.86 -4.25 -15.40
N LYS A 350 -7.82 -3.48 -15.92
CA LYS A 350 -7.90 -3.13 -17.34
C LYS A 350 -6.65 -2.37 -17.80
N GLN A 351 -6.25 -1.32 -17.07
CA GLN A 351 -5.05 -0.53 -17.39
C GLN A 351 -3.79 -1.39 -17.43
N TYR A 352 -3.61 -2.34 -16.49
CA TYR A 352 -2.51 -3.29 -16.53
C TYR A 352 -2.52 -4.14 -17.80
N LEU A 353 -3.69 -4.59 -18.26
CA LEU A 353 -3.82 -5.42 -19.46
C LEU A 353 -3.67 -4.62 -20.77
N GLU A 354 -3.88 -3.32 -20.75
CA GLU A 354 -3.73 -2.42 -21.92
C GLU A 354 -2.30 -1.89 -22.09
N LEU A 355 -1.38 -2.17 -21.15
CA LEU A 355 0.00 -1.70 -21.29
C LEU A 355 0.62 -2.19 -22.59
N THR A 356 1.18 -1.24 -23.34
CA THR A 356 1.95 -1.50 -24.55
C THR A 356 3.42 -1.21 -24.29
N SER A 357 4.30 -1.95 -24.94
CA SER A 357 5.76 -1.75 -24.89
C SER A 357 6.17 -0.56 -25.75
#